data_69e1fe2d5a54cf59c518b0711f682549
#
_entry.id   69e1fe2d5a54cf59c518b0711f682549
#
_cell.length_a   1.000
_cell.length_b   1.000
_cell.length_c   1.000
_cell.angle_alpha   90.00
_cell.angle_beta   90.00
_cell.angle_gamma   90.00
#
_symmetry.space_group_name_H-M   'P 1'
#
loop_
_entity.id
_entity.type
_entity.pdbx_description
1 polymer ?
#
loop_
_entity_poly.entity_id
_entity_poly.type
_entity_poly.pdbx_seq_one_letter_code
_entity_poly.pdbx_strand_id
1 'polypeptide(L)'
;AGDAVAIGTNAKVLTGTSGVTSAARGIAIGFNANAQVASSIAMGNGATTTGTTGVANAIAIGTDAYTYGANGVAIGMNAGKGSTATSGNNVTVGADSGQRNQGTNNVAIGPGSGNDLGENVRQNIALGSGAGNQIKSSSGFADYNINGGKGYGHNISIGNGSGRDSDGNVNVA
;
A
#
# COMPACT_ATOMS: atom_id res chain seq x y z
N ALA A 1 6.08 -4.26 26.94
CA ALA A 1 5.34 -3.42 25.99
C ALA A 1 6.17 -2.17 25.77
N GLY A 2 6.50 -1.84 24.54
CA GLY A 2 7.13 -0.57 24.21
C GLY A 2 6.14 0.59 24.27
N ASP A 3 6.60 1.80 24.06
CA ASP A 3 5.83 3.05 24.12
C ASP A 3 4.74 3.05 23.02
N ALA A 4 3.55 2.61 23.35
CA ALA A 4 2.42 2.48 22.42
C ALA A 4 1.28 3.41 22.81
N VAL A 5 0.56 3.94 21.83
CA VAL A 5 -0.62 4.78 22.02
C VAL A 5 -1.84 4.10 21.39
N ALA A 6 -2.88 3.82 22.19
CA ALA A 6 -4.16 3.32 21.70
C ALA A 6 -5.29 4.21 22.24
N ILE A 7 -6.01 4.90 21.35
CA ILE A 7 -7.10 5.82 21.72
C ILE A 7 -8.34 5.50 20.87
N GLY A 8 -9.42 5.15 21.53
CA GLY A 8 -10.71 4.84 20.91
C GLY A 8 -11.21 3.43 21.25
N THR A 9 -12.50 3.20 21.04
CA THR A 9 -13.11 1.89 21.30
C THR A 9 -12.48 0.84 20.39
N ASN A 10 -11.98 -0.25 20.97
CA ASN A 10 -11.27 -1.33 20.29
C ASN A 10 -10.01 -0.92 19.53
N ALA A 11 -9.45 0.28 19.77
CA ALA A 11 -8.14 0.64 19.24
C ALA A 11 -7.07 -0.32 19.78
N LYS A 12 -6.24 -0.86 18.92
CA LYS A 12 -5.24 -1.89 19.27
C LYS A 12 -3.87 -1.57 18.72
N VAL A 13 -2.87 -1.63 19.58
CA VAL A 13 -1.48 -1.79 19.18
C VAL A 13 -1.09 -3.23 19.54
N LEU A 14 -1.01 -4.11 18.56
CA LEU A 14 -0.77 -5.53 18.79
C LEU A 14 0.71 -5.80 19.01
N THR A 15 1.05 -6.28 20.20
CA THR A 15 2.36 -6.81 20.53
C THR A 15 2.38 -8.32 20.28
N GLY A 16 2.83 -8.73 19.09
CA GLY A 16 3.13 -10.14 18.83
C GLY A 16 1.94 -11.08 18.66
N THR A 17 1.45 -11.26 17.46
CA THR A 17 0.95 -12.56 17.02
C THR A 17 2.16 -13.43 16.65
N SER A 18 2.06 -14.75 16.87
CA SER A 18 3.13 -15.71 16.59
C SER A 18 3.86 -15.41 15.27
N GLY A 19 5.14 -15.00 15.35
CA GLY A 19 5.95 -14.69 14.18
C GLY A 19 6.09 -13.19 13.83
N VAL A 20 5.36 -12.27 14.47
CA VAL A 20 5.54 -10.82 14.29
C VAL A 20 6.28 -10.26 15.51
N THR A 21 7.46 -9.70 15.32
CA THR A 21 8.18 -8.99 16.38
C THR A 21 7.36 -7.78 16.81
N SER A 22 7.00 -7.73 18.07
CA SER A 22 6.14 -6.77 18.76
C SER A 22 5.98 -5.41 18.08
N ALA A 23 4.74 -4.93 17.95
CA ALA A 23 4.43 -3.55 17.54
C ALA A 23 4.88 -2.54 18.63
N ALA A 24 6.19 -2.55 18.94
CA ALA A 24 6.79 -1.54 19.80
C ALA A 24 6.62 -0.17 19.14
N ARG A 25 6.18 0.83 19.91
CA ARG A 25 6.03 2.22 19.45
C ARG A 25 4.98 2.44 18.37
N GLY A 26 3.93 1.62 18.35
CA GLY A 26 2.78 1.81 17.47
C GLY A 26 1.80 2.87 17.99
N ILE A 27 1.08 3.52 17.07
CA ILE A 27 0.00 4.46 17.36
C ILE A 27 -1.28 3.94 16.70
N ALA A 28 -2.34 3.71 17.49
CA ALA A 28 -3.67 3.36 17.00
C ALA A 28 -4.69 4.36 17.55
N ILE A 29 -5.31 5.16 16.69
CA ILE A 29 -6.29 6.18 17.10
C ILE A 29 -7.55 6.06 16.26
N GLY A 30 -8.67 5.75 16.88
CA GLY A 30 -9.99 5.64 16.26
C GLY A 30 -10.71 4.36 16.64
N PHE A 31 -11.98 4.27 16.28
CA PHE A 31 -12.78 3.06 16.48
C PHE A 31 -12.20 1.91 15.64
N ASN A 32 -11.91 0.76 16.27
CA ASN A 32 -11.27 -0.38 15.61
C ASN A 32 -9.92 -0.11 14.92
N ALA A 33 -9.24 1.00 15.19
CA ALA A 33 -7.90 1.25 14.64
C ALA A 33 -6.91 0.17 15.11
N ASN A 34 -6.08 -0.35 14.20
CA ASN A 34 -5.27 -1.52 14.46
C ASN A 34 -3.83 -1.37 13.91
N ALA A 35 -2.89 -1.07 14.81
CA ALA A 35 -1.46 -0.99 14.51
C ALA A 35 -0.79 -2.33 14.85
N GLN A 36 -0.51 -3.15 13.83
CA GLN A 36 -0.01 -4.52 14.03
C GLN A 36 1.49 -4.67 13.77
N VAL A 37 2.14 -3.67 13.20
CA VAL A 37 3.58 -3.73 12.88
C VAL A 37 4.35 -2.69 13.67
N ALA A 38 5.66 -2.92 13.87
CA ALA A 38 6.49 -2.04 14.70
C ALA A 38 6.54 -0.61 14.12
N SER A 39 6.56 0.39 15.01
CA SER A 39 6.69 1.81 14.64
C SER A 39 5.64 2.27 13.60
N SER A 40 4.42 1.74 13.68
CA SER A 40 3.36 2.04 12.72
C SER A 40 2.32 3.01 13.28
N ILE A 41 1.60 3.66 12.37
CA ILE A 41 0.50 4.57 12.67
C ILE A 41 -0.77 4.08 11.99
N ALA A 42 -1.81 3.78 12.76
CA ALA A 42 -3.16 3.49 12.28
C ALA A 42 -4.12 4.53 12.85
N MET A 43 -4.65 5.43 12.03
CA MET A 43 -5.46 6.58 12.46
C MET A 43 -6.75 6.66 11.65
N GLY A 44 -7.88 6.43 12.28
CA GLY A 44 -9.21 6.45 11.66
C GLY A 44 -10.05 5.24 12.04
N ASN A 45 -11.33 5.29 11.68
CA ASN A 45 -12.22 4.14 11.87
C ASN A 45 -11.74 2.96 11.00
N GLY A 46 -11.41 1.82 11.63
CA GLY A 46 -10.94 0.63 10.92
C GLY A 46 -9.57 0.74 10.27
N ALA A 47 -8.84 1.85 10.45
CA ALA A 47 -7.49 2.00 9.89
C ALA A 47 -6.58 0.88 10.37
N THR A 48 -5.86 0.22 9.47
CA THR A 48 -5.08 -0.97 9.79
C THR A 48 -3.70 -0.96 9.12
N THR A 49 -2.67 -1.17 9.93
CA THR A 49 -1.34 -1.52 9.44
C THR A 49 -1.05 -2.98 9.77
N THR A 50 -0.68 -3.78 8.79
CA THR A 50 -0.41 -5.20 8.99
C THR A 50 0.76 -5.68 8.14
N GLY A 51 1.25 -6.86 8.39
CA GLY A 51 2.36 -7.46 7.65
C GLY A 51 2.84 -8.75 8.26
N THR A 52 3.80 -9.39 7.60
CA THR A 52 4.52 -10.56 8.08
C THR A 52 5.72 -10.18 8.96
N THR A 53 6.44 -11.15 9.46
CA THR A 53 7.64 -10.97 10.31
C THR A 53 8.65 -9.99 9.67
N GLY A 54 9.14 -9.03 10.45
CA GLY A 54 10.14 -8.06 10.01
C GLY A 54 9.58 -6.80 9.33
N VAL A 55 8.27 -6.69 9.17
CA VAL A 55 7.59 -5.48 8.66
C VAL A 55 7.56 -4.39 9.73
N ALA A 56 7.86 -3.16 9.35
CA ALA A 56 7.83 -1.99 10.24
C ALA A 56 7.51 -0.70 9.46
N ASN A 57 7.28 0.39 10.21
CA ASN A 57 7.17 1.77 9.70
C ASN A 57 6.01 2.00 8.71
N ALA A 58 4.88 1.35 8.90
CA ALA A 58 3.71 1.53 8.06
C ALA A 58 2.79 2.65 8.58
N ILE A 59 2.15 3.39 7.70
CA ILE A 59 1.21 4.47 8.02
C ILE A 59 -0.13 4.23 7.31
N ALA A 60 -1.23 4.12 8.07
CA ALA A 60 -2.59 4.04 7.55
C ALA A 60 -3.44 5.14 8.22
N ILE A 61 -3.87 6.14 7.46
CA ILE A 61 -4.66 7.28 7.95
C ILE A 61 -5.93 7.45 7.13
N GLY A 62 -7.07 7.30 7.76
CA GLY A 62 -8.40 7.42 7.15
C GLY A 62 -9.30 6.24 7.48
N THR A 63 -10.59 6.37 7.19
CA THR A 63 -11.55 5.26 7.38
C THR A 63 -11.16 4.09 6.50
N ASP A 64 -10.98 2.92 7.09
CA ASP A 64 -10.57 1.68 6.40
C ASP A 64 -9.29 1.81 5.57
N ALA A 65 -8.44 2.80 5.85
CA ALA A 65 -7.11 2.88 5.25
C ALA A 65 -6.28 1.65 5.65
N TYR A 66 -5.55 1.08 4.71
CA TYR A 66 -4.92 -0.21 4.91
C TYR A 66 -3.53 -0.28 4.30
N THR A 67 -2.54 -0.68 5.08
CA THR A 67 -1.22 -1.02 4.56
C THR A 67 -0.88 -2.47 4.86
N TYR A 68 -0.35 -3.17 3.87
CA TYR A 68 0.29 -4.46 4.05
C TYR A 68 1.75 -4.36 3.62
N GLY A 69 2.64 -4.82 4.47
CA GLY A 69 4.07 -4.78 4.18
C GLY A 69 4.82 -3.61 4.83
N ALA A 70 6.15 -3.60 4.67
CA ALA A 70 7.03 -2.60 5.27
C ALA A 70 6.94 -1.25 4.57
N ASN A 71 7.10 -0.17 5.35
CA ASN A 71 7.26 1.21 4.87
C ASN A 71 6.11 1.68 3.95
N GLY A 72 4.94 1.05 4.02
CA GLY A 72 3.76 1.45 3.25
C GLY A 72 3.11 2.71 3.84
N VAL A 73 2.60 3.57 2.97
CA VAL A 73 1.81 4.76 3.34
C VAL A 73 0.46 4.68 2.64
N ALA A 74 -0.63 4.70 3.41
CA ALA A 74 -2.00 4.77 2.91
C ALA A 74 -2.74 5.91 3.61
N ILE A 75 -3.10 6.96 2.88
CA ILE A 75 -3.80 8.14 3.40
C ILE A 75 -5.07 8.39 2.59
N GLY A 76 -6.21 8.28 3.22
CA GLY A 76 -7.53 8.47 2.61
C GLY A 76 -8.47 7.33 2.95
N MET A 77 -9.77 7.52 2.71
CA MET A 77 -10.78 6.47 2.90
C MET A 77 -10.48 5.30 1.95
N ASN A 78 -10.44 4.07 2.49
CA ASN A 78 -10.12 2.84 1.76
C ASN A 78 -8.77 2.86 1.00
N ALA A 79 -7.87 3.82 1.24
CA ALA A 79 -6.56 3.84 0.59
C ALA A 79 -5.79 2.54 0.90
N GLY A 80 -5.21 1.91 -0.11
CA GLY A 80 -4.46 0.68 0.00
C GLY A 80 -5.26 -0.58 0.39
N LYS A 81 -6.59 -0.50 0.48
CA LYS A 81 -7.45 -1.61 0.93
C LYS A 81 -7.34 -2.83 0.03
N GLY A 82 -7.19 -4.00 0.63
CA GLY A 82 -7.06 -5.26 -0.10
C GLY A 82 -5.66 -5.53 -0.69
N SER A 83 -4.66 -4.72 -0.34
CA SER A 83 -3.26 -5.02 -0.67
C SER A 83 -2.79 -6.31 0.02
N THR A 84 -1.85 -7.04 -0.61
CA THR A 84 -1.41 -8.37 -0.17
C THR A 84 0.01 -8.38 0.41
N ALA A 85 0.44 -9.54 0.89
CA ALA A 85 1.72 -9.75 1.57
C ALA A 85 2.97 -9.34 0.79
N THR A 86 2.89 -9.23 -0.51
CA THR A 86 4.00 -8.82 -1.38
C THR A 86 4.10 -7.31 -1.59
N SER A 87 3.08 -6.55 -1.16
CA SER A 87 2.99 -5.12 -1.39
C SER A 87 3.77 -4.31 -0.32
N GLY A 88 5.06 -4.09 -0.52
CA GLY A 88 5.89 -3.22 0.33
C GLY A 88 6.23 -1.88 -0.32
N ASN A 89 6.59 -0.87 0.50
CA ASN A 89 7.07 0.44 0.06
C ASN A 89 6.11 1.20 -0.90
N ASN A 90 4.82 0.94 -0.83
CA ASN A 90 3.84 1.66 -1.65
C ASN A 90 3.39 2.94 -0.93
N VAL A 91 3.18 4.00 -1.71
CA VAL A 91 2.57 5.26 -1.26
C VAL A 91 1.23 5.42 -1.96
N THR A 92 0.15 5.44 -1.19
CA THR A 92 -1.21 5.63 -1.71
C THR A 92 -1.87 6.80 -0.97
N VAL A 93 -2.24 7.84 -1.70
CA VAL A 93 -2.87 9.05 -1.12
C VAL A 93 -4.11 9.42 -1.93
N GLY A 94 -5.25 9.42 -1.28
CA GLY A 94 -6.55 9.73 -1.87
C GLY A 94 -7.59 8.66 -1.53
N ALA A 95 -8.87 9.02 -1.63
CA ALA A 95 -9.95 8.07 -1.43
C ALA A 95 -9.86 6.94 -2.47
N ASP A 96 -10.00 5.69 -2.02
CA ASP A 96 -9.96 4.50 -2.86
C ASP A 96 -8.68 4.32 -3.70
N SER A 97 -7.58 5.01 -3.36
CA SER A 97 -6.29 4.89 -4.07
C SER A 97 -5.54 3.61 -3.68
N GLY A 98 -4.83 3.00 -4.63
CA GLY A 98 -3.96 1.85 -4.40
C GLY A 98 -4.69 0.61 -3.90
N GLN A 99 -5.97 0.45 -4.17
CA GLN A 99 -6.71 -0.74 -3.75
C GLN A 99 -6.23 -1.99 -4.49
N ARG A 100 -6.22 -3.12 -3.79
CA ARG A 100 -5.82 -4.43 -4.32
C ARG A 100 -4.44 -4.42 -5.00
N ASN A 101 -3.56 -3.54 -4.54
CA ASN A 101 -2.18 -3.47 -5.02
C ASN A 101 -1.39 -4.67 -4.49
N GLN A 102 -0.85 -5.47 -5.39
CA GLN A 102 -0.01 -6.62 -5.08
C GLN A 102 1.46 -6.35 -5.41
N GLY A 103 1.76 -5.23 -6.03
CA GLY A 103 3.11 -4.80 -6.42
C GLY A 103 3.86 -4.03 -5.33
N THR A 104 5.10 -3.67 -5.60
CA THR A 104 6.00 -2.97 -4.66
C THR A 104 6.54 -1.67 -5.24
N ASN A 105 6.90 -0.72 -4.37
CA ASN A 105 7.52 0.56 -4.74
C ASN A 105 6.65 1.40 -5.69
N ASN A 106 5.32 1.33 -5.59
CA ASN A 106 4.41 2.11 -6.41
C ASN A 106 3.97 3.38 -5.68
N VAL A 107 3.74 4.44 -6.42
CA VAL A 107 3.17 5.71 -5.94
C VAL A 107 1.82 5.93 -6.63
N ALA A 108 0.75 6.08 -5.85
CA ALA A 108 -0.59 6.35 -6.34
C ALA A 108 -1.17 7.55 -5.58
N ILE A 109 -1.31 8.68 -6.23
CA ILE A 109 -1.84 9.91 -5.63
C ILE A 109 -3.01 10.44 -6.44
N GLY A 110 -4.15 10.51 -5.80
CA GLY A 110 -5.43 10.93 -6.38
C GLY A 110 -6.53 9.91 -6.11
N PRO A 111 -7.79 10.33 -6.13
CA PRO A 111 -8.91 9.42 -5.91
C PRO A 111 -8.90 8.27 -6.92
N GLY A 112 -8.99 7.04 -6.43
CA GLY A 112 -9.04 5.84 -7.27
C GLY A 112 -7.81 5.57 -8.13
N SER A 113 -6.66 6.22 -7.89
CA SER A 113 -5.43 6.00 -8.66
C SER A 113 -4.72 4.69 -8.26
N GLY A 114 -4.00 4.07 -9.20
CA GLY A 114 -3.14 2.92 -8.95
C GLY A 114 -3.85 1.68 -8.41
N ASN A 115 -5.11 1.48 -8.75
CA ASN A 115 -5.87 0.32 -8.31
C ASN A 115 -5.58 -0.92 -9.17
N ASP A 116 -5.70 -2.11 -8.56
CA ASP A 116 -5.53 -3.39 -9.25
C ASP A 116 -4.16 -3.60 -9.90
N LEU A 117 -3.09 -3.13 -9.24
CA LEU A 117 -1.72 -3.42 -9.69
C LEU A 117 -1.36 -4.87 -9.35
N GLY A 118 -0.98 -5.64 -10.36
CA GLY A 118 -0.64 -7.07 -10.22
C GLY A 118 0.62 -7.35 -9.38
N GLU A 119 0.89 -8.60 -9.06
CA GLU A 119 1.98 -9.02 -8.15
C GLU A 119 3.38 -8.57 -8.57
N ASN A 120 3.63 -8.48 -9.86
CA ASN A 120 4.95 -8.11 -10.40
C ASN A 120 5.03 -6.66 -10.86
N VAL A 121 3.99 -5.86 -10.62
CA VAL A 121 3.94 -4.46 -11.02
C VAL A 121 4.70 -3.62 -10.01
N ARG A 122 5.78 -2.98 -10.43
CA ARG A 122 6.73 -2.27 -9.54
C ARG A 122 7.11 -0.90 -10.10
N GLN A 123 7.45 0.01 -9.17
CA GLN A 123 8.04 1.31 -9.50
C GLN A 123 7.17 2.17 -10.44
N ASN A 124 5.85 2.07 -10.31
CA ASN A 124 4.93 2.88 -11.09
C ASN A 124 4.57 4.16 -10.34
N ILE A 125 4.30 5.21 -11.10
CA ILE A 125 3.80 6.48 -10.61
C ILE A 125 2.45 6.76 -11.27
N ALA A 126 1.41 6.91 -10.46
CA ALA A 126 0.06 7.25 -10.89
C ALA A 126 -0.38 8.53 -10.16
N LEU A 127 -0.44 9.65 -10.87
CA LEU A 127 -0.83 10.94 -10.33
C LEU A 127 -2.08 11.46 -11.02
N GLY A 128 -3.18 11.55 -10.31
CA GLY A 128 -4.45 12.02 -10.83
C GLY A 128 -5.60 11.07 -10.53
N SER A 129 -6.83 11.55 -10.69
CA SER A 129 -8.02 10.72 -10.47
C SER A 129 -8.05 9.54 -11.44
N GLY A 130 -8.12 8.31 -10.93
CA GLY A 130 -8.16 7.09 -11.74
C GLY A 130 -6.93 6.82 -12.61
N ALA A 131 -5.82 7.53 -12.40
CA ALA A 131 -4.58 7.30 -13.14
C ALA A 131 -3.97 5.92 -12.81
N GLY A 132 -3.34 5.27 -13.80
CA GLY A 132 -2.58 4.04 -13.61
C GLY A 132 -3.37 2.85 -13.08
N ASN A 133 -4.67 2.79 -13.32
CA ASN A 133 -5.50 1.67 -12.86
C ASN A 133 -5.35 0.45 -13.76
N GLN A 134 -5.46 -0.76 -13.15
CA GLN A 134 -5.45 -2.05 -13.84
C GLN A 134 -4.18 -2.31 -14.67
N ILE A 135 -3.04 -1.85 -14.19
CA ILE A 135 -1.76 -2.27 -14.79
C ILE A 135 -1.56 -3.74 -14.44
N LYS A 136 -1.69 -4.59 -15.44
CA LYS A 136 -1.58 -6.05 -15.31
C LYS A 136 -0.25 -6.52 -15.85
N SER A 137 0.31 -7.51 -15.17
CA SER A 137 1.34 -8.33 -15.78
C SER A 137 0.67 -9.32 -16.73
N SER A 138 0.73 -9.11 -18.04
CA SER A 138 0.37 -10.17 -18.97
C SER A 138 1.39 -11.30 -18.85
N SER A 139 0.93 -12.52 -18.60
CA SER A 139 1.77 -13.71 -18.61
C SER A 139 2.38 -13.88 -20.00
N GLY A 140 3.64 -13.52 -20.19
CA GLY A 140 4.32 -13.76 -21.45
C GLY A 140 5.36 -12.72 -21.88
N PHE A 141 5.36 -11.52 -21.35
CA PHE A 141 6.40 -10.54 -21.66
C PHE A 141 7.43 -10.48 -20.52
N ALA A 142 8.65 -10.86 -20.84
CA ALA A 142 9.78 -10.67 -19.95
C ALA A 142 10.07 -9.18 -19.82
N ASP A 143 10.07 -8.70 -18.59
CA ASP A 143 10.59 -7.39 -18.26
C ASP A 143 11.96 -7.18 -18.89
N TYR A 144 12.12 -6.13 -19.65
CA TYR A 144 13.45 -5.68 -20.01
C TYR A 144 14.04 -4.95 -18.79
N ASN A 145 14.38 -5.72 -17.79
CA ASN A 145 15.17 -5.23 -16.67
C ASN A 145 16.63 -5.29 -17.09
N ILE A 146 17.29 -4.13 -17.12
CA ILE A 146 18.73 -4.00 -17.29
C ILE A 146 19.57 -4.88 -16.33
N ASN A 147 18.93 -5.53 -15.36
CA ASN A 147 19.56 -6.40 -14.35
C ASN A 147 18.98 -7.84 -14.30
N GLY A 148 18.28 -8.30 -15.35
CA GLY A 148 17.90 -9.71 -15.50
C GLY A 148 16.75 -10.24 -14.62
N GLY A 149 15.96 -9.38 -13.99
CA GLY A 149 14.77 -9.77 -13.22
C GLY A 149 13.46 -9.70 -14.02
N LYS A 150 12.55 -10.63 -13.80
CA LYS A 150 11.19 -10.60 -14.36
C LYS A 150 10.30 -9.72 -13.49
N GLY A 151 9.84 -8.59 -13.96
CA GLY A 151 8.92 -7.72 -13.24
C GLY A 151 8.44 -6.56 -14.14
N TYR A 152 7.20 -6.14 -14.02
CA TYR A 152 6.60 -5.06 -14.82
C TYR A 152 6.62 -3.76 -14.01
N GLY A 153 7.20 -2.71 -14.58
CA GLY A 153 7.33 -1.47 -13.83
C GLY A 153 7.72 -0.26 -14.67
N HIS A 154 8.00 0.83 -13.97
CA HIS A 154 8.45 2.10 -14.53
C HIS A 154 7.42 2.83 -15.40
N ASN A 155 6.12 2.60 -15.16
CA ASN A 155 5.09 3.38 -15.83
C ASN A 155 4.86 4.69 -15.07
N ILE A 156 4.72 5.77 -15.81
CA ILE A 156 4.36 7.08 -15.29
C ILE A 156 3.04 7.50 -15.94
N SER A 157 2.02 7.66 -15.14
CA SER A 157 0.68 8.06 -15.57
C SER A 157 0.28 9.33 -14.82
N ILE A 158 0.20 10.45 -15.53
CA ILE A 158 -0.12 11.76 -14.95
C ILE A 158 -1.35 12.33 -15.64
N GLY A 159 -2.40 12.58 -14.88
CA GLY A 159 -3.64 13.12 -15.39
C GLY A 159 -4.84 12.26 -15.06
N ASN A 160 -6.03 12.77 -15.33
CA ASN A 160 -7.27 12.06 -15.07
C ASN A 160 -7.41 10.85 -16.01
N GLY A 161 -7.50 9.65 -15.45
CA GLY A 161 -7.67 8.40 -16.19
C GLY A 161 -6.49 8.01 -17.09
N SER A 162 -5.33 8.67 -16.98
CA SER A 162 -4.14 8.34 -17.78
C SER A 162 -3.58 6.96 -17.42
N GLY A 163 -3.02 6.25 -18.40
CA GLY A 163 -2.36 4.95 -18.20
C GLY A 163 -3.26 3.83 -17.67
N ARG A 164 -4.57 3.93 -17.86
CA ARG A 164 -5.50 2.85 -17.48
C ARG A 164 -5.34 1.67 -18.43
N ASP A 165 -5.53 0.46 -17.88
CA ASP A 165 -5.45 -0.79 -18.65
C ASP A 165 -4.13 -0.95 -19.44
N SER A 166 -3.04 -0.39 -18.94
CA SER A 166 -1.73 -0.47 -19.58
C SER A 166 -1.11 -1.85 -19.40
N ASP A 167 -0.71 -2.48 -20.50
CA ASP A 167 0.16 -3.64 -20.50
C ASP A 167 1.57 -3.22 -20.95
N GLY A 168 2.59 -3.55 -20.18
CA GLY A 168 3.97 -3.38 -20.60
C GLY A 168 4.85 -2.53 -19.70
N ASN A 169 6.09 -2.37 -20.14
CA ASN A 169 7.17 -1.71 -19.44
C ASN A 169 7.39 -0.29 -19.98
N VAL A 170 7.67 0.65 -19.07
CA VAL A 170 8.08 2.02 -19.41
C VAL A 170 7.08 2.75 -20.32
N ASN A 171 5.95 3.15 -19.76
CA ASN A 171 4.99 4.02 -20.44
C ASN A 171 4.94 5.38 -19.72
N VAL A 172 4.84 6.44 -20.49
CA VAL A 172 4.52 7.80 -20.00
C VAL A 172 3.20 8.21 -20.66
N ALA A 173 2.19 8.50 -19.84
CA ALA A 173 0.85 8.88 -20.28
C ALA A 173 0.29 10.05 -19.47
#